data_cb3dd81807fea9fa2f88231c5d13074d
#
_entry.id   cb3dd81807fea9fa2f88231c5d13074d
#
_cell.length_a   1.000
_cell.length_b   1.000
_cell.length_c   1.000
_cell.angle_alpha   90.00
_cell.angle_beta   90.00
_cell.angle_gamma   90.00
#
_symmetry.space_group_name_H-M   'P 1'
#
loop_
_entity.id
_entity.type
_entity.pdbx_description
1 polymer ?
#
loop_
_entity_poly.entity_id
_entity_poly.type
_entity_poly.pdbx_seq_one_letter_code
_entity_poly.pdbx_strand_id
1 'polypeptide(L)'
;MKMNRRNFNGFLISASLFSMYPNFLNSANFRDKYLVLIELQGANDGLNTVIPYSNPYYYNLRPNIAIKKEEILTIEKNTGLHFSLSGLAQLYEKGELKIIQNLGYPQPVLSHFRSIELWETGGDGISKGRDGWLIQSLNNISKKSKFDAKAIHLDNSPGVFKGGLDGFLGPNSIDYNPAELESRDSTIPDLGNTNIGLLGELIKKREENHENIKSMKEKLSRKHSRFRIGRDNLGSQLSQVANLLDAGVNIPVFKVSIGSFDTHVDQFWKHRNLLRELSEGIFDFTQALKQIGLWDNTIIMTYSEFGRRANENGSRGTDHGMAAPHFLLGGSIKGGIFGGELNFNNLNNNNLAFQVDYRSLYNHVLTTHFELPNNPFSKFKSELITKKI
;
A
#
# COMPACT_ATOMS: atom_id res chain seq x y z
N MET A 1 10.08 54.76 -31.34
CA MET A 1 9.08 53.89 -31.96
C MET A 1 7.78 54.07 -31.20
N LYS A 2 6.78 54.76 -31.79
CA LYS A 2 5.52 55.08 -31.12
C LYS A 2 4.58 53.86 -31.21
N MET A 3 4.24 53.26 -30.06
CA MET A 3 3.26 52.19 -29.99
C MET A 3 1.85 52.69 -30.31
N ASN A 4 1.18 52.06 -31.25
CA ASN A 4 -0.15 52.41 -31.71
C ASN A 4 -1.24 51.85 -30.78
N ARG A 5 -2.30 52.62 -30.50
CA ARG A 5 -3.40 52.26 -29.57
C ARG A 5 -4.06 50.90 -29.84
N ARG A 6 -3.97 50.37 -31.06
CA ARG A 6 -4.50 49.05 -31.42
C ARG A 6 -3.74 47.88 -30.81
N ASN A 7 -2.43 48.03 -30.54
CA ASN A 7 -1.62 46.97 -29.94
C ASN A 7 -1.74 46.91 -28.41
N PHE A 8 -2.21 48.02 -27.79
CA PHE A 8 -2.43 48.04 -26.33
C PHE A 8 -3.72 47.30 -25.92
N ASN A 9 -4.80 47.40 -26.75
CA ASN A 9 -6.05 46.67 -26.48
C ASN A 9 -5.94 45.14 -26.70
N GLY A 10 -5.02 44.66 -27.56
CA GLY A 10 -4.75 43.25 -27.74
C GLY A 10 -4.03 42.61 -26.54
N PHE A 11 -3.23 43.41 -25.82
CA PHE A 11 -2.49 42.92 -24.64
C PHE A 11 -3.35 42.87 -23.37
N LEU A 12 -4.38 43.72 -23.27
CA LEU A 12 -5.33 43.73 -22.16
C LEU A 12 -6.37 42.60 -22.25
N ILE A 13 -6.70 42.10 -23.45
CA ILE A 13 -7.64 41.00 -23.65
C ILE A 13 -6.96 39.65 -23.34
N SER A 14 -5.64 39.52 -23.55
CA SER A 14 -4.90 38.31 -23.20
C SER A 14 -4.65 38.18 -21.70
N ALA A 15 -4.62 39.26 -20.94
CA ALA A 15 -4.41 39.24 -19.49
C ALA A 15 -5.70 38.97 -18.69
N SER A 16 -6.88 39.21 -19.29
CA SER A 16 -8.17 39.01 -18.63
C SER A 16 -8.75 37.58 -18.78
N LEU A 17 -8.20 36.76 -19.68
CA LEU A 17 -8.59 35.35 -19.83
C LEU A 17 -7.87 34.41 -18.88
N PHE A 18 -6.80 34.85 -18.18
CA PHE A 18 -6.10 34.08 -17.17
C PHE A 18 -6.70 34.21 -15.75
N SER A 19 -7.67 35.10 -15.55
CA SER A 19 -8.31 35.31 -14.23
C SER A 19 -9.67 34.63 -14.08
N MET A 20 -10.10 33.80 -15.05
CA MET A 20 -11.36 33.05 -14.98
C MET A 20 -11.19 31.52 -14.84
N TYR A 21 -10.00 31.04 -14.47
CA TYR A 21 -9.92 29.73 -13.85
C TYR A 21 -10.24 29.92 -12.36
N PRO A 22 -11.41 29.51 -11.90
CA PRO A 22 -11.66 29.52 -10.46
C PRO A 22 -10.61 28.62 -9.81
N ASN A 23 -10.03 29.13 -8.74
CA ASN A 23 -9.09 28.46 -7.86
C ASN A 23 -9.57 27.05 -7.51
N PHE A 24 -9.16 26.05 -8.29
CA PHE A 24 -9.19 24.65 -7.90
C PHE A 24 -8.03 24.30 -6.96
N LEU A 25 -7.27 25.29 -6.48
CA LEU A 25 -6.06 25.13 -5.68
C LEU A 25 -6.25 25.43 -4.20
N ASN A 26 -7.46 25.35 -3.64
CA ASN A 26 -7.56 25.46 -2.17
C ASN A 26 -8.81 24.75 -1.63
N SER A 27 -8.75 23.44 -1.54
CA SER A 27 -9.34 22.70 -0.42
C SER A 27 -8.74 21.28 -0.35
N ALA A 28 -7.42 21.17 -0.24
CA ALA A 28 -6.81 19.98 0.36
C ALA A 28 -7.21 19.96 1.83
N ASN A 29 -8.49 19.71 2.08
CA ASN A 29 -8.97 19.36 3.38
C ASN A 29 -8.46 17.95 3.70
N PHE A 30 -8.08 17.71 4.93
CA PHE A 30 -7.78 16.43 5.59
C PHE A 30 -8.68 15.23 5.15
N ARG A 31 -9.73 15.49 4.39
CA ARG A 31 -10.71 14.51 3.89
C ARG A 31 -10.23 13.61 2.77
N ASP A 32 -9.13 13.96 2.10
CA ASP A 32 -8.75 13.34 0.82
C ASP A 32 -7.37 12.66 0.89
N LYS A 33 -7.03 12.05 2.03
CA LYS A 33 -5.79 11.28 2.18
C LYS A 33 -6.07 9.79 2.10
N TYR A 34 -5.33 9.10 1.22
CA TYR A 34 -5.55 7.71 0.89
C TYR A 34 -4.30 6.87 1.14
N LEU A 35 -4.50 5.68 1.68
CA LEU A 35 -3.47 4.67 1.84
C LEU A 35 -3.89 3.41 1.08
N VAL A 36 -3.04 2.96 0.16
CA VAL A 36 -3.20 1.69 -0.54
C VAL A 36 -2.13 0.73 -0.07
N LEU A 37 -2.53 -0.33 0.61
CA LEU A 37 -1.65 -1.38 1.08
C LEU A 37 -1.59 -2.50 0.05
N ILE A 38 -0.38 -2.92 -0.32
CA ILE A 38 -0.14 -4.05 -1.22
C ILE A 38 0.60 -5.14 -0.44
N GLU A 39 -0.08 -6.22 -0.13
CA GLU A 39 0.51 -7.39 0.51
C GLU A 39 1.24 -8.26 -0.51
N LEU A 40 2.53 -8.48 -0.32
CA LEU A 40 3.35 -9.39 -1.12
C LEU A 40 3.37 -10.76 -0.45
N GLN A 41 2.33 -11.57 -0.70
CA GLN A 41 2.11 -12.83 0.00
C GLN A 41 3.12 -13.90 -0.38
N GLY A 42 3.77 -14.49 0.62
CA GLY A 42 4.74 -15.55 0.45
C GLY A 42 6.20 -15.11 0.62
N ALA A 43 6.45 -13.94 1.20
CA ALA A 43 7.78 -13.42 1.51
C ALA A 43 8.66 -13.18 0.27
N ASN A 44 8.52 -12.00 -0.29
CA ASN A 44 9.30 -11.55 -1.45
C ASN A 44 10.81 -11.64 -1.22
N ASP A 45 11.55 -12.13 -2.21
CA ASP A 45 13.02 -12.13 -2.19
C ASP A 45 13.59 -10.73 -2.38
N GLY A 46 13.91 -10.08 -1.27
CA GLY A 46 14.38 -8.71 -1.24
C GLY A 46 15.66 -8.46 -1.99
N LEU A 47 16.63 -9.39 -1.95
CA LEU A 47 17.92 -9.23 -2.61
C LEU A 47 17.85 -9.38 -4.14
N ASN A 48 16.85 -10.10 -4.68
CA ASN A 48 16.58 -10.11 -6.11
C ASN A 48 15.51 -9.08 -6.53
N THR A 49 15.02 -8.27 -5.59
CA THR A 49 14.12 -7.14 -5.85
C THR A 49 14.90 -5.82 -5.85
N VAL A 50 15.64 -5.54 -4.78
CA VAL A 50 16.54 -4.39 -4.61
C VAL A 50 17.96 -4.93 -4.48
N ILE A 51 18.71 -4.84 -5.55
CA ILE A 51 19.91 -5.62 -5.80
C ILE A 51 21.16 -4.81 -5.44
N PRO A 52 21.99 -5.26 -4.49
CA PRO A 52 23.27 -4.64 -4.18
C PRO A 52 24.36 -5.09 -5.18
N TYR A 53 24.20 -4.72 -6.44
CA TYR A 53 24.96 -5.26 -7.58
C TYR A 53 26.46 -4.98 -7.56
N SER A 54 26.91 -4.05 -6.76
CA SER A 54 28.36 -3.79 -6.56
C SER A 54 28.97 -4.66 -5.46
N ASN A 55 28.15 -5.35 -4.68
CA ASN A 55 28.64 -6.16 -3.55
C ASN A 55 28.93 -7.60 -4.02
N PRO A 56 30.17 -8.09 -3.94
CA PRO A 56 30.53 -9.44 -4.37
C PRO A 56 29.84 -10.54 -3.57
N TYR A 57 29.46 -10.29 -2.32
CA TYR A 57 28.71 -11.29 -1.51
C TYR A 57 27.37 -11.65 -2.14
N TYR A 58 26.69 -10.72 -2.83
CA TYR A 58 25.44 -11.02 -3.53
C TYR A 58 25.61 -12.14 -4.55
N TYR A 59 26.65 -12.10 -5.37
CA TYR A 59 26.93 -13.12 -6.39
C TYR A 59 27.49 -14.40 -5.78
N ASN A 60 28.34 -14.30 -4.76
CA ASN A 60 28.93 -15.47 -4.08
C ASN A 60 27.89 -16.32 -3.35
N LEU A 61 26.89 -15.68 -2.76
CA LEU A 61 25.81 -16.36 -2.03
C LEU A 61 24.70 -16.87 -2.97
N ARG A 62 24.67 -16.40 -4.22
CA ARG A 62 23.60 -16.69 -5.19
C ARG A 62 24.14 -17.06 -6.57
N PRO A 63 25.04 -18.08 -6.68
CA PRO A 63 25.71 -18.40 -7.92
C PRO A 63 24.78 -18.75 -9.09
N ASN A 64 23.56 -19.24 -8.82
CA ASN A 64 22.60 -19.65 -9.84
C ASN A 64 21.42 -18.68 -10.02
N ILE A 65 21.04 -17.93 -8.97
CA ILE A 65 19.85 -17.06 -9.01
C ILE A 65 20.16 -15.57 -8.98
N ALA A 66 21.43 -15.16 -8.83
CA ALA A 66 21.78 -13.74 -8.91
C ALA A 66 21.43 -13.18 -10.30
N ILE A 67 20.87 -11.96 -10.30
CA ILE A 67 20.60 -11.23 -11.54
C ILE A 67 21.92 -10.71 -12.10
N LYS A 68 22.15 -10.91 -13.39
CA LYS A 68 23.37 -10.45 -14.05
C LYS A 68 23.42 -8.92 -14.03
N LYS A 69 24.61 -8.38 -13.83
CA LYS A 69 24.83 -6.95 -13.69
C LYS A 69 24.29 -6.14 -14.86
N GLU A 70 24.37 -6.68 -16.07
CA GLU A 70 23.93 -6.06 -17.31
C GLU A 70 22.40 -5.97 -17.43
N GLU A 71 21.67 -6.79 -16.67
CA GLU A 71 20.20 -6.82 -16.66
C GLU A 71 19.60 -5.93 -15.57
N ILE A 72 20.41 -5.43 -14.63
CA ILE A 72 19.93 -4.67 -13.47
C ILE A 72 19.61 -3.23 -13.86
N LEU A 73 18.46 -2.74 -13.43
CA LEU A 73 18.09 -1.33 -13.54
C LEU A 73 18.80 -0.54 -12.45
N THR A 74 19.89 0.11 -12.80
CA THR A 74 20.69 0.92 -11.87
C THR A 74 19.89 2.12 -11.39
N ILE A 75 19.75 2.29 -10.07
CA ILE A 75 19.08 3.43 -9.44
C ILE A 75 20.01 4.27 -8.56
N GLU A 76 21.04 3.66 -7.98
CA GLU A 76 22.13 4.32 -7.23
C GLU A 76 23.46 3.63 -7.58
N LYS A 77 24.58 4.25 -7.15
CA LYS A 77 25.95 3.77 -7.46
C LYS A 77 26.18 2.29 -7.14
N ASN A 78 25.55 1.78 -6.09
CA ASN A 78 25.79 0.43 -5.57
C ASN A 78 24.55 -0.43 -5.55
N THR A 79 23.39 0.12 -5.94
CA THR A 79 22.07 -0.54 -5.82
C THR A 79 21.26 -0.36 -7.09
N GLY A 80 20.60 -1.42 -7.50
CA GLY A 80 19.67 -1.41 -8.62
C GLY A 80 18.40 -2.17 -8.31
N LEU A 81 17.46 -2.11 -9.23
CA LEU A 81 16.22 -2.87 -9.20
C LEU A 81 16.30 -4.05 -10.18
N HIS A 82 15.54 -5.09 -9.89
CA HIS A 82 15.34 -6.19 -10.83
C HIS A 82 14.84 -5.65 -12.18
N PHE A 83 15.29 -6.23 -13.29
CA PHE A 83 14.95 -5.76 -14.64
C PHE A 83 13.45 -5.71 -14.95
N SER A 84 12.63 -6.46 -14.22
CA SER A 84 11.17 -6.43 -14.34
C SER A 84 10.52 -5.24 -13.63
N LEU A 85 11.27 -4.44 -12.89
CA LEU A 85 10.75 -3.31 -12.11
C LEU A 85 10.86 -1.96 -12.83
N SER A 86 10.76 -1.96 -14.16
CA SER A 86 10.95 -0.76 -15.00
C SER A 86 10.00 0.39 -14.64
N GLY A 87 8.76 0.11 -14.31
CA GLY A 87 7.80 1.12 -13.84
C GLY A 87 8.21 1.73 -12.48
N LEU A 88 8.68 0.90 -11.54
CA LEU A 88 9.18 1.38 -10.27
C LEU A 88 10.49 2.16 -10.40
N ALA A 89 11.37 1.77 -11.32
CA ALA A 89 12.58 2.53 -11.63
C ALA A 89 12.25 3.94 -12.12
N GLN A 90 11.27 4.09 -13.01
CA GLN A 90 10.81 5.41 -13.47
C GLN A 90 10.23 6.27 -12.33
N LEU A 91 9.49 5.66 -11.39
CA LEU A 91 8.99 6.36 -10.19
C LEU A 91 10.14 6.76 -9.25
N TYR A 92 11.18 5.92 -9.15
CA TYR A 92 12.38 6.26 -8.39
C TYR A 92 13.12 7.47 -8.97
N GLU A 93 13.33 7.51 -10.27
CA GLU A 93 13.97 8.63 -10.98
C GLU A 93 13.20 9.95 -10.78
N LYS A 94 11.86 9.89 -10.69
CA LYS A 94 11.01 11.05 -10.40
C LYS A 94 11.00 11.46 -8.92
N GLY A 95 11.68 10.71 -8.05
CA GLY A 95 11.65 10.95 -6.61
C GLY A 95 10.34 10.55 -5.92
N GLU A 96 9.50 9.77 -6.58
CA GLU A 96 8.17 9.33 -6.13
C GLU A 96 8.17 7.95 -5.48
N LEU A 97 9.33 7.28 -5.40
CA LEU A 97 9.52 5.98 -4.75
C LEU A 97 10.58 6.07 -3.66
N LYS A 98 10.19 5.71 -2.44
CA LYS A 98 11.06 5.48 -1.28
C LYS A 98 11.21 3.96 -1.08
N ILE A 99 12.44 3.48 -1.09
CA ILE A 99 12.80 2.10 -0.78
C ILE A 99 13.32 2.07 0.65
N ILE A 100 12.70 1.28 1.52
CA ILE A 100 13.14 1.13 2.91
C ILE A 100 13.69 -0.28 3.06
N GLN A 101 15.00 -0.40 3.18
CA GLN A 101 15.72 -1.66 3.37
C GLN A 101 15.69 -2.11 4.83
N ASN A 102 16.06 -3.37 5.06
CA ASN A 102 16.28 -3.94 6.37
C ASN A 102 15.07 -3.86 7.33
N LEU A 103 13.84 -3.84 6.77
CA LEU A 103 12.63 -3.90 7.57
C LEU A 103 12.41 -5.31 8.14
N GLY A 104 12.06 -5.37 9.41
CA GLY A 104 11.77 -6.60 10.13
C GLY A 104 11.27 -6.30 11.54
N TYR A 105 11.43 -7.24 12.46
CA TYR A 105 11.02 -7.09 13.86
C TYR A 105 11.88 -7.96 14.79
N PRO A 106 11.93 -7.64 16.10
CA PRO A 106 12.60 -8.47 17.09
C PRO A 106 12.00 -9.87 17.14
N GLN A 107 12.85 -10.86 17.36
CA GLN A 107 12.46 -12.28 17.48
C GLN A 107 11.61 -12.79 16.29
N PRO A 108 12.17 -12.73 15.06
CA PRO A 108 11.43 -13.07 13.86
C PRO A 108 10.96 -14.51 13.86
N VAL A 109 9.70 -14.68 13.52
CA VAL A 109 9.06 -16.00 13.34
C VAL A 109 9.02 -16.27 11.84
N LEU A 110 9.60 -17.41 11.40
CA LEU A 110 9.69 -17.75 9.98
C LEU A 110 8.53 -18.70 9.54
N SER A 111 7.35 -18.46 10.09
CA SER A 111 6.09 -19.11 9.73
C SER A 111 5.16 -18.09 9.07
N HIS A 112 4.73 -18.32 7.85
CA HIS A 112 3.87 -17.41 7.10
C HIS A 112 2.66 -16.94 7.93
N PHE A 113 1.85 -17.86 8.45
CA PHE A 113 0.66 -17.54 9.22
C PHE A 113 0.95 -16.66 10.45
N ARG A 114 2.02 -17.00 11.18
CA ARG A 114 2.35 -16.27 12.39
C ARG A 114 2.96 -14.92 12.09
N SER A 115 3.85 -14.84 11.12
CA SER A 115 4.49 -13.57 10.74
C SER A 115 3.53 -12.59 10.13
N ILE A 116 2.65 -13.04 9.22
CA ILE A 116 1.67 -12.10 8.64
C ILE A 116 0.71 -11.57 9.73
N GLU A 117 0.29 -12.42 10.68
CA GLU A 117 -0.51 -11.96 11.83
C GLU A 117 0.21 -10.88 12.66
N LEU A 118 1.54 -10.98 12.81
CA LEU A 118 2.31 -9.98 13.53
C LEU A 118 2.34 -8.64 12.77
N TRP A 119 2.59 -8.66 11.47
CA TRP A 119 2.52 -7.47 10.63
C TRP A 119 1.12 -6.85 10.62
N GLU A 120 0.09 -7.66 10.51
CA GLU A 120 -1.30 -7.22 10.49
C GLU A 120 -1.76 -6.58 11.81
N THR A 121 -1.19 -7.02 12.93
CA THR A 121 -1.59 -6.54 14.27
C THR A 121 -0.57 -5.66 14.98
N GLY A 122 0.59 -5.43 14.38
CA GLY A 122 1.67 -4.64 15.01
C GLY A 122 2.44 -5.40 16.10
N GLY A 123 2.53 -6.73 16.02
CA GLY A 123 3.23 -7.60 16.97
C GLY A 123 4.76 -7.57 16.85
N ASP A 124 5.46 -8.33 17.67
CA ASP A 124 6.92 -8.33 17.77
C ASP A 124 7.59 -9.71 17.81
N GLY A 125 6.83 -10.75 17.54
CA GLY A 125 7.30 -12.15 17.65
C GLY A 125 7.01 -12.79 19.01
N ILE A 126 6.92 -12.02 20.08
CA ILE A 126 6.51 -12.47 21.42
C ILE A 126 5.01 -12.24 21.59
N SER A 127 4.59 -11.01 21.37
CA SER A 127 3.21 -10.56 21.49
C SER A 127 2.61 -10.23 20.13
N LYS A 128 1.31 -10.44 20.00
CA LYS A 128 0.52 -9.99 18.86
C LYS A 128 -0.54 -9.00 19.31
N GLY A 129 -0.91 -8.08 18.45
CA GLY A 129 -2.08 -7.25 18.67
C GLY A 129 -3.36 -8.10 18.63
N ARG A 130 -4.40 -7.62 19.28
CA ARG A 130 -5.73 -8.24 19.25
C ARG A 130 -6.43 -7.96 17.93
N ASP A 131 -6.38 -6.70 17.53
CA ASP A 131 -7.04 -6.17 16.34
C ASP A 131 -6.01 -5.73 15.30
N GLY A 132 -6.42 -5.63 14.06
CA GLY A 132 -5.60 -5.10 12.98
C GLY A 132 -5.11 -3.69 13.31
N TRP A 133 -3.87 -3.37 12.94
CA TRP A 133 -3.23 -2.12 13.33
C TRP A 133 -3.96 -0.87 12.80
N LEU A 134 -4.61 -0.99 11.65
CA LEU A 134 -5.38 0.12 11.09
C LEU A 134 -6.71 0.37 11.81
N ILE A 135 -7.34 -0.66 12.38
CA ILE A 135 -8.56 -0.47 13.18
C ILE A 135 -8.31 0.43 14.36
N GLN A 136 -7.21 0.15 15.09
CA GLN A 136 -6.81 0.96 16.23
C GLN A 136 -6.54 2.42 15.84
N SER A 137 -6.06 2.65 14.63
CA SER A 137 -5.68 3.96 14.12
C SER A 137 -6.85 4.72 13.47
N LEU A 138 -7.65 4.04 12.64
CA LEU A 138 -8.75 4.65 11.87
C LEU A 138 -9.93 5.10 12.73
N ASN A 139 -10.16 4.47 13.87
CA ASN A 139 -11.18 4.93 14.81
C ASN A 139 -10.94 6.38 15.30
N ASN A 140 -9.71 6.85 15.29
CA ASN A 140 -9.36 8.22 15.62
C ASN A 140 -9.53 9.20 14.44
N ILE A 141 -9.36 8.71 13.19
CA ILE A 141 -9.56 9.51 11.97
C ILE A 141 -11.05 9.74 11.71
N SER A 142 -11.86 8.70 11.82
CA SER A 142 -13.28 8.71 11.44
C SER A 142 -14.16 9.64 12.25
N LYS A 143 -13.75 10.02 13.45
CA LYS A 143 -14.50 10.96 14.31
C LYS A 143 -14.61 12.37 13.71
N LYS A 144 -13.76 12.74 12.75
CA LYS A 144 -13.70 14.09 12.17
C LYS A 144 -14.14 14.13 10.70
N SER A 145 -14.33 13.00 10.03
CA SER A 145 -14.60 12.94 8.60
C SER A 145 -15.76 12.01 8.29
N LYS A 146 -16.60 12.40 7.33
CA LYS A 146 -17.68 11.54 6.82
C LYS A 146 -17.11 10.70 5.67
N PHE A 147 -16.87 9.42 5.94
CA PHE A 147 -16.44 8.44 4.94
C PHE A 147 -17.62 7.60 4.46
N ASP A 148 -17.55 7.13 3.21
CA ASP A 148 -18.48 6.11 2.68
C ASP A 148 -18.18 4.74 3.32
N ALA A 149 -16.91 4.47 3.59
CA ALA A 149 -16.45 3.38 4.44
C ALA A 149 -15.10 3.77 5.07
N LYS A 150 -14.70 3.12 6.17
CA LYS A 150 -13.40 3.35 6.80
C LYS A 150 -12.26 2.69 6.05
N ALA A 151 -12.51 1.53 5.50
CA ALA A 151 -11.56 0.79 4.67
C ALA A 151 -12.25 -0.28 3.85
N ILE A 152 -11.57 -0.73 2.79
CA ILE A 152 -11.97 -1.89 2.00
C ILE A 152 -10.75 -2.76 1.67
N HIS A 153 -10.92 -4.09 1.78
CA HIS A 153 -9.97 -5.04 1.21
C HIS A 153 -10.58 -5.69 -0.03
N LEU A 154 -9.77 -5.87 -1.07
CA LEU A 154 -10.17 -6.46 -2.34
C LEU A 154 -9.55 -7.84 -2.56
N ASP A 155 -8.87 -8.35 -1.57
CA ASP A 155 -8.31 -9.70 -1.49
C ASP A 155 -9.15 -10.60 -0.55
N ASN A 156 -8.64 -11.81 -0.29
CA ASN A 156 -9.36 -12.83 0.48
C ASN A 156 -9.16 -12.73 2.01
N SER A 157 -8.40 -11.73 2.50
CA SER A 157 -8.11 -11.59 3.94
C SER A 157 -8.35 -10.17 4.43
N PRO A 158 -9.12 -9.98 5.51
CA PRO A 158 -9.25 -8.67 6.13
C PRO A 158 -7.91 -8.15 6.68
N GLY A 159 -6.99 -9.05 7.05
CA GLY A 159 -5.63 -8.73 7.44
C GLY A 159 -5.53 -7.59 8.46
N VAL A 160 -4.96 -6.48 8.03
CA VAL A 160 -4.78 -5.24 8.83
C VAL A 160 -6.10 -4.64 9.36
N PHE A 161 -7.25 -5.13 8.89
CA PHE A 161 -8.61 -4.76 9.32
C PHE A 161 -9.28 -5.80 10.22
N LYS A 162 -8.55 -6.83 10.66
CA LYS A 162 -9.05 -7.87 11.56
C LYS A 162 -9.64 -7.23 12.82
N GLY A 163 -10.86 -7.63 13.19
CA GLY A 163 -11.58 -7.08 14.35
C GLY A 163 -12.44 -5.84 14.04
N GLY A 164 -12.36 -5.29 12.82
CA GLY A 164 -13.25 -4.20 12.37
C GLY A 164 -14.65 -4.69 12.08
N LEU A 165 -15.63 -4.03 12.65
CA LEU A 165 -17.05 -4.37 12.44
C LEU A 165 -17.77 -3.28 11.66
N ASP A 166 -17.46 -2.01 11.92
CA ASP A 166 -18.17 -0.86 11.41
C ASP A 166 -17.38 -0.13 10.34
N GLY A 167 -17.92 -0.06 9.11
CA GLY A 167 -17.32 0.63 7.97
C GLY A 167 -16.13 -0.09 7.34
N PHE A 168 -15.88 -1.37 7.68
CA PHE A 168 -14.85 -2.19 7.05
C PHE A 168 -15.51 -3.15 6.06
N LEU A 169 -15.16 -3.02 4.78
CA LEU A 169 -15.79 -3.74 3.67
C LEU A 169 -14.85 -4.82 3.12
N GLY A 170 -15.41 -5.91 2.64
CA GLY A 170 -14.70 -6.99 1.94
C GLY A 170 -14.96 -7.00 0.43
N PRO A 171 -14.34 -7.93 -0.34
CA PRO A 171 -14.38 -7.96 -1.80
C PRO A 171 -15.80 -8.05 -2.38
N ASN A 172 -16.70 -8.77 -1.71
CA ASN A 172 -18.08 -8.95 -2.16
C ASN A 172 -19.01 -7.78 -1.78
N SER A 173 -18.50 -6.77 -1.05
CA SER A 173 -19.34 -5.65 -0.61
C SER A 173 -19.79 -4.76 -1.78
N ILE A 174 -19.00 -4.68 -2.84
CA ILE A 174 -19.32 -3.88 -4.03
C ILE A 174 -20.30 -4.62 -4.94
N ASP A 175 -20.17 -5.95 -5.07
CA ASP A 175 -21.05 -6.81 -5.90
C ASP A 175 -22.35 -7.17 -5.19
N TYR A 176 -22.48 -6.76 -3.94
CA TYR A 176 -23.60 -7.07 -3.07
C TYR A 176 -24.94 -6.57 -3.64
N ASN A 177 -25.91 -7.50 -3.79
CA ASN A 177 -27.28 -7.19 -4.22
C ASN A 177 -28.19 -6.92 -3.00
N PRO A 178 -28.68 -5.70 -2.78
CA PRO A 178 -29.55 -5.39 -1.64
C PRO A 178 -30.80 -6.28 -1.55
N ALA A 179 -31.35 -6.71 -2.69
CA ALA A 179 -32.52 -7.57 -2.73
C ALA A 179 -32.30 -8.96 -2.11
N GLU A 180 -31.05 -9.44 -2.03
CA GLU A 180 -30.75 -10.72 -1.38
C GLU A 180 -30.81 -10.64 0.16
N LEU A 181 -30.69 -9.45 0.76
CA LEU A 181 -30.87 -9.28 2.20
C LEU A 181 -32.36 -9.16 2.59
N GLU A 182 -33.13 -8.46 1.78
CA GLU A 182 -34.58 -8.38 2.04
C GLU A 182 -35.20 -9.78 2.07
N SER A 183 -34.69 -10.72 1.25
CA SER A 183 -35.11 -12.11 1.27
C SER A 183 -34.61 -12.93 2.49
N ARG A 184 -33.51 -12.52 3.13
CA ARG A 184 -32.94 -13.16 4.32
C ARG A 184 -33.41 -12.52 5.65
N ASP A 185 -33.92 -11.30 5.60
CA ASP A 185 -34.32 -10.54 6.79
C ASP A 185 -35.72 -10.96 7.32
N SER A 186 -36.45 -11.81 6.61
CA SER A 186 -37.74 -12.34 7.06
C SER A 186 -37.65 -13.33 8.25
N THR A 187 -36.45 -13.59 8.77
CA THR A 187 -36.19 -14.51 9.88
C THR A 187 -35.49 -13.87 11.10
N ILE A 188 -35.56 -12.55 11.27
CA ILE A 188 -35.19 -11.99 12.57
C ILE A 188 -36.29 -12.34 13.57
N PRO A 189 -36.04 -13.16 14.59
CA PRO A 189 -37.05 -13.42 15.61
C PRO A 189 -37.42 -12.07 16.25
N ASP A 190 -38.73 -11.86 16.44
CA ASP A 190 -39.21 -10.77 17.30
C ASP A 190 -38.65 -11.02 18.71
N LEU A 191 -37.50 -10.45 18.98
CA LEU A 191 -36.81 -10.52 20.26
C LEU A 191 -37.48 -9.48 21.16
N GLY A 192 -38.66 -9.85 21.66
CA GLY A 192 -39.32 -9.07 22.71
C GLY A 192 -38.35 -8.57 23.76
N ASN A 193 -38.45 -7.33 24.08
CA ASN A 193 -37.92 -6.43 25.10
C ASN A 193 -36.82 -6.91 26.07
N THR A 194 -35.87 -7.77 25.64
CA THR A 194 -34.76 -8.24 26.46
C THR A 194 -33.42 -7.80 25.88
N ASN A 195 -32.80 -6.83 26.55
CA ASN A 195 -31.41 -6.34 26.34
C ASN A 195 -31.07 -5.83 24.92
N ILE A 196 -31.63 -4.70 24.57
CA ILE A 196 -31.42 -3.94 23.34
C ILE A 196 -29.96 -3.45 23.16
N GLY A 197 -29.10 -3.47 24.18
CA GLY A 197 -27.78 -2.85 24.15
C GLY A 197 -26.88 -3.31 22.97
N LEU A 198 -26.32 -4.49 23.04
CA LEU A 198 -25.33 -4.97 22.06
C LEU A 198 -25.96 -5.35 20.72
N LEU A 199 -27.12 -6.02 20.74
CA LEU A 199 -27.83 -6.43 19.53
C LEU A 199 -28.39 -5.20 18.78
N GLY A 200 -28.92 -4.21 19.50
CA GLY A 200 -29.37 -2.96 18.88
C GLY A 200 -28.22 -2.15 18.25
N GLU A 201 -27.03 -2.14 18.86
CA GLU A 201 -25.84 -1.55 18.25
C GLU A 201 -25.40 -2.32 17.00
N LEU A 202 -25.46 -3.64 16.98
CA LEU A 202 -25.10 -4.46 15.82
C LEU A 202 -26.08 -4.25 14.66
N ILE A 203 -27.37 -4.18 14.94
CA ILE A 203 -28.41 -3.90 13.94
C ILE A 203 -28.20 -2.50 13.34
N LYS A 204 -28.03 -1.49 14.18
CA LYS A 204 -27.76 -0.11 13.73
C LYS A 204 -26.52 -0.02 12.86
N LYS A 205 -25.43 -0.67 13.23
CA LYS A 205 -24.19 -0.72 12.44
C LYS A 205 -24.39 -1.44 11.09
N ARG A 206 -25.21 -2.47 11.07
CA ARG A 206 -25.57 -3.17 9.83
C ARG A 206 -26.36 -2.26 8.89
N GLU A 207 -27.31 -1.51 9.41
CA GLU A 207 -28.09 -0.52 8.64
C GLU A 207 -27.21 0.59 8.11
N GLU A 208 -26.31 1.16 8.93
CA GLU A 208 -25.36 2.17 8.52
C GLU A 208 -24.43 1.67 7.40
N ASN A 209 -23.94 0.44 7.48
CA ASN A 209 -23.15 -0.19 6.42
C ASN A 209 -23.96 -0.40 5.14
N HIS A 210 -25.22 -0.75 5.25
CA HIS A 210 -26.13 -0.91 4.09
C HIS A 210 -26.33 0.42 3.33
N GLU A 211 -26.63 1.50 4.05
CA GLU A 211 -26.78 2.83 3.46
C GLU A 211 -25.47 3.32 2.81
N ASN A 212 -24.34 3.06 3.43
CA ASN A 212 -23.02 3.41 2.89
C ASN A 212 -22.76 2.65 1.56
N ILE A 213 -23.03 1.34 1.51
CA ILE A 213 -22.87 0.52 0.29
C ILE A 213 -23.81 1.03 -0.80
N LYS A 214 -25.06 1.37 -0.48
CA LYS A 214 -26.03 1.95 -1.42
C LYS A 214 -25.53 3.26 -2.01
N SER A 215 -25.04 4.18 -1.16
CA SER A 215 -24.44 5.44 -1.59
C SER A 215 -23.24 5.23 -2.51
N MET A 216 -22.36 4.27 -2.19
CA MET A 216 -21.22 3.91 -3.04
C MET A 216 -21.68 3.40 -4.42
N LYS A 217 -22.68 2.52 -4.46
CA LYS A 217 -23.25 1.99 -5.73
C LYS A 217 -23.86 3.10 -6.58
N GLU A 218 -24.55 4.05 -5.97
CA GLU A 218 -25.09 5.21 -6.67
C GLU A 218 -23.99 6.08 -7.27
N LYS A 219 -22.87 6.30 -6.55
CA LYS A 219 -21.72 7.03 -7.07
C LYS A 219 -21.08 6.29 -8.27
N LEU A 220 -20.91 4.97 -8.15
CA LEU A 220 -20.37 4.12 -9.21
C LEU A 220 -21.28 4.07 -10.45
N SER A 221 -22.60 4.02 -10.27
CA SER A 221 -23.57 3.97 -11.40
C SER A 221 -23.59 5.26 -12.23
N ARG A 222 -23.24 6.39 -11.62
CA ARG A 222 -23.16 7.70 -12.29
C ARG A 222 -21.90 7.87 -13.12
N LYS A 223 -20.91 7.00 -12.96
CA LYS A 223 -19.62 7.10 -13.62
C LYS A 223 -19.20 5.76 -14.19
N HIS A 224 -18.90 5.71 -15.48
CA HIS A 224 -18.40 4.49 -16.11
C HIS A 224 -17.00 4.15 -15.63
N SER A 225 -16.74 2.87 -15.35
CA SER A 225 -15.41 2.36 -15.04
C SER A 225 -14.48 2.57 -16.25
N ARG A 226 -13.51 3.46 -16.11
CA ARG A 226 -12.58 3.83 -17.20
C ARG A 226 -11.17 3.29 -17.02
N PHE A 227 -10.80 2.95 -15.77
CA PHE A 227 -9.46 2.45 -15.50
C PHE A 227 -9.43 0.93 -15.60
N ARG A 228 -8.50 0.45 -16.43
CA ARG A 228 -8.13 -0.96 -16.54
C ARG A 228 -6.63 -1.05 -16.38
N ILE A 229 -6.18 -1.54 -15.23
CA ILE A 229 -4.79 -1.68 -14.84
C ILE A 229 -4.43 -3.14 -14.94
N GLY A 230 -3.49 -3.48 -15.83
CA GLY A 230 -3.09 -4.87 -16.02
C GLY A 230 -4.22 -5.84 -16.38
N ARG A 231 -3.89 -7.13 -16.47
CA ARG A 231 -4.86 -8.22 -16.69
C ARG A 231 -4.76 -9.30 -15.61
N ASP A 232 -3.84 -9.13 -14.70
CA ASP A 232 -3.56 -9.99 -13.57
C ASP A 232 -4.46 -9.66 -12.37
N ASN A 233 -4.30 -10.43 -11.31
CA ASN A 233 -5.10 -10.26 -10.11
C ASN A 233 -4.85 -8.93 -9.42
N LEU A 234 -3.59 -8.50 -9.29
CA LEU A 234 -3.25 -7.21 -8.67
C LEU A 234 -3.81 -6.04 -9.51
N GLY A 235 -3.61 -6.09 -10.82
CA GLY A 235 -4.13 -5.07 -11.74
C GLY A 235 -5.66 -4.95 -11.68
N SER A 236 -6.38 -6.06 -11.56
CA SER A 236 -7.83 -6.07 -11.35
C SER A 236 -8.24 -5.37 -10.07
N GLN A 237 -7.59 -5.67 -8.94
CA GLN A 237 -7.84 -5.01 -7.65
C GLN A 237 -7.52 -3.51 -7.71
N LEU A 238 -6.38 -3.12 -8.29
CA LEU A 238 -6.00 -1.71 -8.45
C LEU A 238 -6.93 -0.95 -9.40
N SER A 239 -7.47 -1.63 -10.42
CA SER A 239 -8.52 -1.06 -11.29
C SER A 239 -9.78 -0.71 -10.50
N GLN A 240 -10.20 -1.59 -9.59
CA GLN A 240 -11.35 -1.34 -8.73
C GLN A 240 -11.09 -0.14 -7.80
N VAL A 241 -9.91 -0.07 -7.16
CA VAL A 241 -9.53 1.09 -6.33
C VAL A 241 -9.57 2.39 -7.15
N ALA A 242 -8.96 2.41 -8.33
CA ALA A 242 -8.94 3.60 -9.19
C ALA A 242 -10.34 4.05 -9.59
N ASN A 243 -11.23 3.10 -9.95
CA ASN A 243 -12.60 3.42 -10.33
C ASN A 243 -13.47 3.89 -9.15
N LEU A 244 -13.26 3.35 -7.94
CA LEU A 244 -13.91 3.84 -6.71
C LEU A 244 -13.51 5.29 -6.44
N LEU A 245 -12.23 5.58 -6.48
CA LEU A 245 -11.70 6.93 -6.26
C LEU A 245 -12.16 7.91 -7.34
N ASP A 246 -12.17 7.49 -8.61
CA ASP A 246 -12.67 8.31 -9.72
C ASP A 246 -14.17 8.61 -9.61
N ALA A 247 -14.96 7.69 -9.05
CA ALA A 247 -16.38 7.91 -8.77
C ALA A 247 -16.64 8.82 -7.55
N GLY A 248 -15.59 9.28 -6.87
CA GLY A 248 -15.71 10.13 -5.68
C GLY A 248 -16.14 9.35 -4.43
N VAL A 249 -15.86 8.04 -4.39
CA VAL A 249 -16.07 7.25 -3.19
C VAL A 249 -14.97 7.59 -2.19
N ASN A 250 -15.38 8.02 -1.00
CA ASN A 250 -14.47 8.46 0.05
C ASN A 250 -14.15 7.33 1.03
N ILE A 251 -13.12 6.56 0.72
CA ILE A 251 -12.57 5.49 1.57
C ILE A 251 -11.08 5.78 1.78
N PRO A 252 -10.63 6.04 3.01
CA PRO A 252 -9.24 6.44 3.27
C PRO A 252 -8.22 5.30 3.13
N VAL A 253 -8.64 4.03 3.23
CA VAL A 253 -7.69 2.91 3.18
C VAL A 253 -8.21 1.78 2.31
N PHE A 254 -7.33 1.30 1.42
CA PHE A 254 -7.54 0.14 0.55
C PHE A 254 -6.46 -0.91 0.83
N LYS A 255 -6.84 -2.18 0.82
CA LYS A 255 -5.90 -3.31 0.86
C LYS A 255 -6.11 -4.18 -0.36
N VAL A 256 -5.00 -4.48 -1.03
CA VAL A 256 -4.90 -5.38 -2.18
C VAL A 256 -3.74 -6.35 -1.95
N SER A 257 -3.65 -7.42 -2.71
CA SER A 257 -2.57 -8.39 -2.57
C SER A 257 -2.11 -8.97 -3.90
N ILE A 258 -0.85 -9.39 -3.90
CA ILE A 258 -0.24 -10.22 -4.94
C ILE A 258 0.42 -11.42 -4.25
N GLY A 259 0.05 -12.63 -4.65
CA GLY A 259 0.49 -13.87 -4.01
C GLY A 259 1.62 -14.57 -4.75
N SER A 260 2.02 -15.71 -4.16
CA SER A 260 2.95 -16.67 -4.75
C SER A 260 4.45 -16.30 -4.67
N PHE A 261 4.86 -15.39 -3.79
CA PHE A 261 6.28 -15.10 -3.55
C PHE A 261 7.03 -16.19 -2.78
N ASP A 262 6.35 -17.23 -2.32
CA ASP A 262 7.00 -18.37 -1.66
C ASP A 262 7.76 -19.24 -2.68
N THR A 263 8.95 -18.77 -3.05
CA THR A 263 9.75 -19.29 -4.16
C THR A 263 10.95 -20.11 -3.68
N HIS A 264 10.65 -21.29 -3.09
CA HIS A 264 11.69 -22.21 -2.62
C HIS A 264 12.39 -23.01 -3.74
N VAL A 265 11.79 -23.12 -4.92
CA VAL A 265 12.28 -23.92 -6.03
C VAL A 265 12.21 -23.13 -7.32
N ASP A 266 13.30 -23.16 -8.11
CA ASP A 266 13.42 -22.55 -9.45
C ASP A 266 12.76 -21.14 -9.52
N GLN A 267 13.15 -20.27 -8.58
CA GLN A 267 12.43 -18.99 -8.36
C GLN A 267 12.50 -18.02 -9.52
N PHE A 268 13.50 -18.08 -10.39
CA PHE A 268 13.83 -17.04 -11.37
C PHE A 268 12.62 -16.58 -12.20
N TRP A 269 11.92 -17.50 -12.86
CA TRP A 269 10.81 -17.15 -13.74
C TRP A 269 9.56 -16.70 -12.98
N LYS A 270 9.28 -17.37 -11.88
CA LYS A 270 8.12 -17.03 -11.03
C LYS A 270 8.29 -15.65 -10.39
N HIS A 271 9.42 -15.41 -9.77
CA HIS A 271 9.75 -14.14 -9.13
C HIS A 271 9.78 -12.98 -10.15
N ARG A 272 10.43 -13.19 -11.32
CA ARG A 272 10.41 -12.24 -12.41
C ARG A 272 9.00 -11.81 -12.83
N ASN A 273 8.07 -12.76 -12.98
CA ASN A 273 6.70 -12.47 -13.41
C ASN A 273 5.93 -11.71 -12.32
N LEU A 274 6.08 -12.08 -11.06
CA LEU A 274 5.46 -11.38 -9.92
C LEU A 274 5.97 -9.94 -9.79
N LEU A 275 7.28 -9.73 -9.95
CA LEU A 275 7.85 -8.38 -9.91
C LEU A 275 7.38 -7.53 -11.10
N ARG A 276 7.19 -8.13 -12.29
CA ARG A 276 6.62 -7.42 -13.43
C ARG A 276 5.18 -7.00 -13.16
N GLU A 277 4.34 -7.93 -12.70
CA GLU A 277 2.95 -7.65 -12.31
C GLU A 277 2.88 -6.52 -11.26
N LEU A 278 3.71 -6.59 -10.23
CA LEU A 278 3.81 -5.55 -9.21
C LEU A 278 4.18 -4.19 -9.82
N SER A 279 5.20 -4.16 -10.68
CA SER A 279 5.73 -2.93 -11.26
C SER A 279 4.76 -2.28 -12.23
N GLU A 280 4.19 -3.06 -13.15
CA GLU A 280 3.21 -2.58 -14.12
C GLU A 280 1.94 -2.11 -13.39
N GLY A 281 1.43 -2.91 -12.45
CA GLY A 281 0.25 -2.56 -11.66
C GLY A 281 0.40 -1.24 -10.89
N ILE A 282 1.50 -1.08 -10.14
CA ILE A 282 1.77 0.15 -9.39
C ILE A 282 1.96 1.35 -10.33
N PHE A 283 2.71 1.17 -11.41
CA PHE A 283 2.97 2.27 -12.36
C PHE A 283 1.67 2.76 -13.00
N ASP A 284 0.87 1.87 -13.57
CA ASP A 284 -0.39 2.23 -14.22
C ASP A 284 -1.40 2.81 -13.21
N PHE A 285 -1.46 2.28 -12.00
CA PHE A 285 -2.26 2.84 -10.91
C PHE A 285 -1.82 4.26 -10.55
N THR A 286 -0.52 4.51 -10.50
CA THR A 286 0.04 5.86 -10.30
C THR A 286 -0.42 6.82 -11.41
N GLN A 287 -0.40 6.38 -12.68
CA GLN A 287 -0.91 7.22 -13.78
C GLN A 287 -2.41 7.50 -13.62
N ALA A 288 -3.20 6.51 -13.20
CA ALA A 288 -4.63 6.72 -12.92
C ALA A 288 -4.84 7.74 -11.79
N LEU A 289 -4.09 7.64 -10.68
CA LEU A 289 -4.17 8.60 -9.57
C LEU A 289 -3.77 10.02 -10.00
N LYS A 290 -2.77 10.17 -10.88
CA LYS A 290 -2.38 11.46 -11.45
C LYS A 290 -3.49 12.04 -12.34
N GLN A 291 -4.15 11.22 -13.16
CA GLN A 291 -5.25 11.65 -14.01
C GLN A 291 -6.48 12.14 -13.23
N ILE A 292 -6.75 11.57 -12.06
CA ILE A 292 -7.87 12.00 -11.20
C ILE A 292 -7.44 13.04 -10.15
N GLY A 293 -6.16 13.45 -10.14
CA GLY A 293 -5.65 14.51 -9.25
C GLY A 293 -5.46 14.07 -7.79
N LEU A 294 -5.33 12.77 -7.52
CA LEU A 294 -5.21 12.22 -6.15
C LEU A 294 -3.80 11.72 -5.79
N TRP A 295 -2.83 11.83 -6.70
CA TRP A 295 -1.49 11.29 -6.47
C TRP A 295 -0.78 11.91 -5.26
N ASP A 296 -0.86 13.21 -5.08
CA ASP A 296 -0.23 13.91 -3.96
C ASP A 296 -0.88 13.60 -2.60
N ASN A 297 -2.10 13.09 -2.64
CA ASN A 297 -2.89 12.72 -1.47
C ASN A 297 -2.87 11.22 -1.18
N THR A 298 -2.18 10.43 -1.99
CA THR A 298 -2.16 8.97 -1.87
C THR A 298 -0.77 8.48 -1.49
N ILE A 299 -0.72 7.54 -0.52
CA ILE A 299 0.45 6.69 -0.26
C ILE A 299 0.11 5.26 -0.67
N ILE A 300 1.01 4.65 -1.44
CA ILE A 300 1.04 3.21 -1.68
C ILE A 300 2.15 2.63 -0.81
N MET A 301 1.87 1.57 -0.05
CA MET A 301 2.84 0.90 0.82
C MET A 301 2.80 -0.60 0.59
N THR A 302 3.94 -1.21 0.28
CA THR A 302 4.06 -2.66 0.25
C THR A 302 4.41 -3.21 1.62
N TYR A 303 3.99 -4.44 1.92
CA TYR A 303 4.42 -5.21 3.08
C TYR A 303 4.40 -6.72 2.78
N SER A 304 5.10 -7.49 3.59
CA SER A 304 5.16 -8.93 3.50
C SER A 304 5.42 -9.51 4.90
N GLU A 305 5.22 -10.80 5.08
CA GLU A 305 5.36 -11.46 6.37
C GLU A 305 6.80 -11.48 6.90
N PHE A 306 7.79 -11.65 6.04
CA PHE A 306 9.23 -11.65 6.34
C PHE A 306 10.06 -11.54 5.04
N GLY A 307 11.39 -11.59 5.14
CA GLY A 307 12.31 -11.62 4.00
C GLY A 307 12.77 -13.02 3.63
N ARG A 308 13.81 -13.09 2.80
CA ARG A 308 14.47 -14.32 2.38
C ARG A 308 15.91 -14.33 2.84
N ARG A 309 16.50 -15.53 3.03
CA ARG A 309 17.92 -15.68 3.34
C ARG A 309 18.79 -15.04 2.28
N ALA A 310 19.99 -14.60 2.68
CA ALA A 310 20.93 -13.98 1.75
C ALA A 310 21.44 -14.98 0.71
N ASN A 311 21.62 -16.26 1.08
CA ASN A 311 22.04 -17.31 0.16
C ASN A 311 20.86 -17.94 -0.56
N GLU A 312 21.12 -18.44 -1.79
CA GLU A 312 20.22 -19.39 -2.44
C GLU A 312 20.23 -20.75 -1.75
N ASN A 313 19.19 -21.55 -1.97
CA ASN A 313 19.13 -22.94 -1.52
C ASN A 313 19.50 -23.92 -2.66
N GLY A 314 19.58 -25.22 -2.31
CA GLY A 314 19.95 -26.27 -3.28
C GLY A 314 18.96 -26.49 -4.43
N SER A 315 17.77 -25.86 -4.38
CA SER A 315 16.73 -25.98 -5.39
C SER A 315 16.58 -24.71 -6.24
N ARG A 316 17.61 -23.84 -6.28
CA ARG A 316 17.61 -22.58 -7.02
C ARG A 316 16.44 -21.65 -6.62
N GLY A 317 16.15 -21.61 -5.33
CA GLY A 317 15.21 -20.73 -4.68
C GLY A 317 15.83 -20.14 -3.43
N THR A 318 14.99 -19.62 -2.52
CA THR A 318 15.43 -19.04 -1.26
C THR A 318 14.57 -19.54 -0.10
N ASP A 319 15.20 -19.75 1.06
CA ASP A 319 14.51 -20.10 2.29
C ASP A 319 14.06 -18.81 3.01
N HIS A 320 13.17 -18.99 4.02
CA HIS A 320 12.65 -17.89 4.84
C HIS A 320 13.78 -17.16 5.57
N GLY A 321 13.70 -15.84 5.58
CA GLY A 321 14.68 -14.94 6.19
C GLY A 321 14.02 -13.80 6.97
N MET A 322 14.85 -12.92 7.58
CA MET A 322 14.38 -12.00 8.61
C MET A 322 14.00 -10.62 8.09
N ALA A 323 14.80 -10.04 7.21
CA ALA A 323 14.65 -8.66 6.77
C ALA A 323 14.35 -8.56 5.28
N ALA A 324 13.52 -7.59 4.91
CA ALA A 324 13.15 -7.33 3.52
C ALA A 324 13.12 -5.83 3.22
N PRO A 325 13.32 -5.42 1.97
CA PRO A 325 13.00 -4.08 1.51
C PRO A 325 11.49 -3.97 1.26
N HIS A 326 10.91 -2.81 1.57
CA HIS A 326 9.55 -2.47 1.20
C HIS A 326 9.51 -1.09 0.52
N PHE A 327 8.45 -0.88 -0.25
CA PHE A 327 8.25 0.31 -1.06
C PHE A 327 7.20 1.21 -0.42
N LEU A 328 7.48 2.51 -0.43
CA LEU A 328 6.55 3.57 -0.09
C LEU A 328 6.52 4.56 -1.24
N LEU A 329 5.36 4.80 -1.85
CA LEU A 329 5.19 5.64 -3.03
C LEU A 329 4.12 6.69 -2.80
N GLY A 330 4.23 7.84 -3.46
CA GLY A 330 3.25 8.92 -3.40
C GLY A 330 3.82 10.24 -3.92
N GLY A 331 2.99 11.14 -4.39
CA GLY A 331 3.42 12.44 -4.90
C GLY A 331 4.07 13.33 -3.83
N SER A 332 3.66 13.17 -2.57
CA SER A 332 4.23 13.91 -1.42
C SER A 332 5.44 13.23 -0.76
N ILE A 333 5.89 12.07 -1.27
CA ILE A 333 6.99 11.30 -0.68
C ILE A 333 8.33 11.84 -1.15
N LYS A 334 9.30 11.88 -0.25
CA LYS A 334 10.71 12.07 -0.61
C LYS A 334 11.32 10.72 -0.98
N GLY A 335 11.53 10.49 -2.27
CA GLY A 335 12.12 9.27 -2.81
C GLY A 335 13.59 9.06 -2.44
N GLY A 336 14.07 7.86 -2.69
CA GLY A 336 15.44 7.43 -2.43
C GLY A 336 15.52 6.12 -1.65
N ILE A 337 16.74 5.69 -1.31
CA ILE A 337 17.00 4.49 -0.50
C ILE A 337 17.20 4.88 0.96
N PHE A 338 16.55 4.17 1.86
CA PHE A 338 16.51 4.37 3.31
C PHE A 338 16.63 3.02 4.02
N GLY A 339 16.74 3.02 5.35
CA GLY A 339 16.74 1.80 6.16
C GLY A 339 18.13 1.27 6.51
N GLY A 340 19.19 2.03 6.21
CA GLY A 340 20.57 1.64 6.48
C GLY A 340 21.16 0.70 5.41
N GLU A 341 22.47 0.54 5.42
CA GLU A 341 23.19 -0.32 4.48
C GLU A 341 22.99 -1.82 4.79
N LEU A 342 23.05 -2.65 3.74
CA LEU A 342 23.03 -4.11 3.88
C LEU A 342 24.36 -4.59 4.46
N ASN A 343 24.31 -5.34 5.57
CA ASN A 343 25.50 -5.87 6.24
C ASN A 343 25.67 -7.36 5.98
N PHE A 344 26.46 -7.71 4.98
CA PHE A 344 26.78 -9.11 4.64
C PHE A 344 27.88 -9.71 5.52
N ASN A 345 28.63 -8.90 6.27
CA ASN A 345 29.69 -9.39 7.15
C ASN A 345 29.16 -9.96 8.46
N ASN A 346 27.90 -9.69 8.79
CA ASN A 346 27.27 -10.17 10.04
C ASN A 346 25.92 -10.82 9.74
N LEU A 347 25.96 -11.93 9.01
CA LEU A 347 24.79 -12.74 8.74
C LEU A 347 24.52 -13.70 9.93
N ASN A 348 23.31 -13.67 10.44
CA ASN A 348 22.85 -14.62 11.45
C ASN A 348 22.14 -15.79 10.75
N ASN A 349 22.78 -16.98 10.69
CA ASN A 349 22.29 -18.15 9.96
C ASN A 349 21.88 -17.80 8.51
N ASN A 350 22.75 -17.11 7.80
CA ASN A 350 22.52 -16.59 6.45
C ASN A 350 21.38 -15.57 6.31
N ASN A 351 20.94 -14.98 7.41
CA ASN A 351 19.94 -13.92 7.41
C ASN A 351 20.60 -12.55 7.52
N LEU A 352 20.12 -11.60 6.73
CA LEU A 352 20.35 -10.20 6.98
C LEU A 352 19.61 -9.77 8.25
N ALA A 353 20.33 -9.10 9.16
CA ALA A 353 19.70 -8.54 10.35
C ALA A 353 18.76 -7.41 9.97
N PHE A 354 17.59 -7.32 10.60
CA PHE A 354 16.77 -6.13 10.49
C PHE A 354 17.44 -4.95 11.21
N GLN A 355 17.25 -3.75 10.67
CA GLN A 355 17.73 -2.50 11.26
C GLN A 355 16.57 -1.54 11.53
N VAL A 356 15.47 -1.70 10.83
CA VAL A 356 14.26 -0.90 10.97
C VAL A 356 13.11 -1.79 11.42
N ASP A 357 12.59 -1.51 12.60
CA ASP A 357 11.35 -2.13 13.06
C ASP A 357 10.19 -1.65 12.18
N TYR A 358 9.44 -2.57 11.58
CA TYR A 358 8.36 -2.24 10.65
C TYR A 358 7.27 -1.37 11.30
N ARG A 359 7.10 -1.42 12.62
CA ARG A 359 6.17 -0.56 13.36
C ARG A 359 6.58 0.92 13.31
N SER A 360 7.86 1.20 13.06
CA SER A 360 8.32 2.58 12.78
C SER A 360 7.79 3.08 11.44
N LEU A 361 7.62 2.20 10.44
CA LEU A 361 6.97 2.55 9.17
C LEU A 361 5.49 2.88 9.38
N TYR A 362 4.77 2.10 10.20
CA TYR A 362 3.39 2.40 10.57
C TYR A 362 3.27 3.77 11.25
N ASN A 363 4.12 4.01 12.26
CA ASN A 363 4.17 5.32 12.91
C ASN A 363 4.47 6.45 11.91
N HIS A 364 5.41 6.25 10.99
CA HIS A 364 5.77 7.23 9.97
C HIS A 364 4.56 7.58 9.09
N VAL A 365 3.87 6.59 8.53
CA VAL A 365 2.67 6.79 7.70
C VAL A 365 1.55 7.47 8.48
N LEU A 366 1.26 7.00 9.70
CA LEU A 366 0.21 7.58 10.53
C LEU A 366 0.51 9.04 10.91
N THR A 367 1.76 9.35 11.22
CA THR A 367 2.15 10.70 11.67
C THR A 367 2.28 11.67 10.50
N THR A 368 2.94 11.28 9.40
CA THR A 368 3.28 12.21 8.30
C THR A 368 2.16 12.32 7.27
N HIS A 369 1.45 11.24 7.00
CA HIS A 369 0.38 11.23 6.00
C HIS A 369 -0.98 11.52 6.61
N PHE A 370 -1.35 10.80 7.68
CA PHE A 370 -2.65 10.99 8.33
C PHE A 370 -2.64 12.02 9.45
N GLU A 371 -1.50 12.64 9.76
CA GLU A 371 -1.35 13.67 10.78
C GLU A 371 -1.81 13.22 12.19
N LEU A 372 -1.52 11.94 12.51
CA LEU A 372 -1.86 11.30 13.77
C LEU A 372 -0.60 11.09 14.64
N PRO A 373 -0.05 12.12 15.29
CA PRO A 373 1.15 11.97 16.12
C PRO A 373 0.93 11.09 17.35
N ASN A 374 -0.28 11.04 17.86
CA ASN A 374 -0.69 10.20 18.99
C ASN A 374 -1.37 8.93 18.48
N ASN A 375 -0.60 8.04 17.85
CA ASN A 375 -1.06 6.76 17.33
C ASN A 375 -0.50 5.58 18.16
N PRO A 376 -1.03 4.35 18.02
CA PRO A 376 -0.57 3.18 18.79
C PRO A 376 0.92 2.87 18.64
N PHE A 377 1.54 3.34 17.56
CA PHE A 377 2.95 3.09 17.24
C PHE A 377 3.86 4.29 17.51
N SER A 378 3.39 5.35 18.16
CA SER A 378 4.12 6.60 18.40
C SER A 378 5.46 6.42 19.13
N LYS A 379 5.61 5.33 19.90
CA LYS A 379 6.87 4.95 20.56
C LYS A 379 7.92 4.36 19.61
N PHE A 380 7.50 3.82 18.45
CA PHE A 380 8.42 3.26 17.46
C PHE A 380 8.87 4.37 16.52
N LYS A 381 10.12 4.77 16.65
CA LYS A 381 10.77 5.80 15.81
C LYS A 381 12.07 5.25 15.30
N SER A 382 12.36 5.50 14.03
CA SER A 382 13.64 5.19 13.42
C SER A 382 14.08 6.34 12.53
N GLU A 383 15.25 6.90 12.79
CA GLU A 383 15.86 7.91 11.92
C GLU A 383 16.20 7.32 10.54
N LEU A 384 16.44 6.00 10.48
CA LEU A 384 16.76 5.31 9.24
C LEU A 384 15.62 5.36 8.19
N ILE A 385 14.36 5.62 8.60
CA ILE A 385 13.24 5.82 7.66
C ILE A 385 13.31 7.20 6.97
N THR A 386 13.97 8.16 7.58
CA THR A 386 14.08 9.53 7.07
C THR A 386 15.48 9.90 6.59
N LYS A 387 16.50 9.17 7.03
CA LYS A 387 17.90 9.36 6.62
C LYS A 387 18.16 8.57 5.34
N LYS A 388 18.34 9.28 4.22
CA LYS A 388 18.74 8.70 2.94
C LYS A 388 20.14 8.09 3.05
N ILE A 389 20.35 6.90 2.45
CA ILE A 389 21.67 6.24 2.33
C ILE A 389 22.50 6.93 1.27
#